data_35c892a906cdd4202feaedc33a02c430
#
_entry.id   35c892a906cdd4202feaedc33a02c430
#
_cell.length_a   1.000
_cell.length_b   1.000
_cell.length_c   1.000
_cell.angle_alpha   90.00
_cell.angle_beta   90.00
_cell.angle_gamma   90.00
#
_symmetry.space_group_name_H-M   'P 1'
#
loop_
_entity.id
_entity.type
_entity.pdbx_description
1 polymer ?
#
loop_
_entity_poly.entity_id
_entity_poly.type
_entity_poly.pdbx_seq_one_letter_code
_entity_poly.pdbx_strand_id
1 'polypeptide(L)'
;MVTVYVLLSIKDKATYVGMALNVLSRLKEHNSGKNRYTKAHMPWKIIYTEQFPDWATTRAKEKYLKSTAGKNWLKKYFDKN
;
A
#
# COMPACT_ATOMS: atom_id res chain seq x y z
N MET A 1 -0.94 -16.50 4.87
CA MET A 1 -1.79 -15.52 4.16
C MET A 1 -0.93 -14.42 3.54
N VAL A 2 -1.39 -13.87 2.43
CA VAL A 2 -0.71 -12.76 1.77
C VAL A 2 -1.52 -11.49 2.00
N THR A 3 -0.85 -10.38 2.28
CA THR A 3 -1.51 -9.13 2.58
C THR A 3 -1.27 -8.11 1.48
N VAL A 4 -2.36 -7.53 0.95
CA VAL A 4 -2.26 -6.31 0.15
C VAL A 4 -2.24 -5.14 1.12
N TYR A 5 -1.40 -4.15 0.86
CA TYR A 5 -1.28 -3.00 1.73
C TYR A 5 -1.19 -1.72 0.92
N VAL A 6 -1.64 -0.63 1.52
CA VAL A 6 -1.50 0.70 0.94
C VAL A 6 -0.76 1.58 1.93
N LEU A 7 0.27 2.23 1.44
CA LEU A 7 1.05 3.19 2.21
C LEU A 7 0.70 4.60 1.76
N LEU A 8 0.67 5.53 2.70
CA LEU A 8 0.49 6.95 2.43
C LEU A 8 1.75 7.69 2.84
N SER A 9 2.28 8.52 1.93
CA SER A 9 3.40 9.39 2.24
C SER A 9 2.96 10.50 3.19
N ILE A 10 3.67 10.62 4.30
CA ILE A 10 3.43 11.72 5.24
C ILE A 10 3.95 13.04 4.64
N LYS A 11 4.94 12.94 3.76
CA LYS A 11 5.59 14.08 3.14
C LYS A 11 4.71 14.77 2.09
N ASP A 12 4.12 14.00 1.17
CA ASP A 12 3.46 14.59 -0.01
C ASP A 12 2.13 13.92 -0.39
N LYS A 13 1.61 13.04 0.46
CA LYS A 13 0.33 12.36 0.26
C LYS A 13 0.32 11.37 -0.91
N ALA A 14 1.47 11.04 -1.48
CA ALA A 14 1.56 9.97 -2.48
C ALA A 14 1.15 8.64 -1.87
N THR A 15 0.67 7.71 -2.68
CA THR A 15 0.28 6.38 -2.23
C THR A 15 1.11 5.31 -2.91
N TYR A 16 1.27 4.19 -2.22
CA TYR A 16 1.97 3.01 -2.75
C TYR A 16 1.17 1.77 -2.39
N VAL A 17 0.87 0.94 -3.37
CA VAL A 17 0.13 -0.32 -3.17
C VAL A 17 1.07 -1.48 -3.43
N GLY A 18 1.11 -2.44 -2.51
CA GLY A 18 1.95 -3.61 -2.64
C GLY A 18 1.36 -4.84 -1.99
N MET A 19 2.10 -5.96 -2.07
CA MET A 19 1.73 -7.22 -1.46
C MET A 19 2.91 -7.77 -0.68
N ALA A 20 2.65 -8.41 0.46
CA ALA A 20 3.71 -9.01 1.27
C ALA A 20 3.15 -10.06 2.21
N LEU A 21 4.03 -10.97 2.64
CA LEU A 21 3.72 -11.86 3.74
C LEU A 21 3.83 -11.12 5.07
N ASN A 22 4.76 -10.19 5.18
CA ASN A 22 4.96 -9.39 6.39
C ASN A 22 4.99 -7.91 6.02
N VAL A 23 3.87 -7.22 6.29
CA VAL A 23 3.69 -5.82 5.92
C VAL A 23 4.59 -4.90 6.73
N LEU A 24 4.81 -5.20 8.02
CA LEU A 24 5.66 -4.36 8.87
C LEU A 24 7.11 -4.36 8.38
N SER A 25 7.60 -5.52 7.94
CA SER A 25 8.94 -5.59 7.36
C SER A 25 9.06 -4.76 6.09
N ARG A 26 8.02 -4.80 5.24
CA ARG A 26 8.02 -4.02 4.00
C ARG A 26 7.93 -2.52 4.29
N LEU A 27 7.13 -2.13 5.26
CA LEU A 27 7.07 -0.72 5.67
C LEU A 27 8.45 -0.23 6.10
N LYS A 28 9.16 -1.05 6.89
CA LYS A 28 10.50 -0.73 7.35
C LYS A 28 11.46 -0.57 6.17
N GLU A 29 11.37 -1.47 5.18
CA GLU A 29 12.20 -1.36 3.97
C GLU A 29 11.91 -0.07 3.19
N HIS A 30 10.64 0.26 3.01
CA HIS A 30 10.26 1.49 2.30
C HIS A 30 10.74 2.74 3.02
N ASN A 31 10.75 2.72 4.35
CA ASN A 31 11.22 3.85 5.14
C ASN A 31 12.74 3.87 5.34
N SER A 32 13.45 2.82 4.87
CA SER A 32 14.91 2.75 4.97
C SER A 32 15.63 3.38 3.77
N GLY A 33 14.88 3.73 2.73
CA GLY A 33 15.45 4.32 1.53
C GLY A 33 16.02 3.32 0.53
N LYS A 34 15.71 2.03 0.66
CA LYS A 34 16.22 1.00 -0.25
C LYS A 34 15.56 1.02 -1.62
N ASN A 35 14.30 1.45 -1.70
CA ASN A 35 13.58 1.52 -2.97
C ASN A 35 13.58 2.96 -3.46
N ARG A 36 13.97 3.16 -4.74
CA ARG A 36 14.13 4.50 -5.30
C ARG A 36 12.85 5.33 -5.23
N TYR A 37 11.71 4.75 -5.62
CA TYR A 37 10.44 5.47 -5.60
C TYR A 37 10.02 5.82 -4.18
N THR A 38 10.03 4.82 -3.29
CA THR A 38 9.54 5.03 -1.93
C THR A 38 10.50 5.89 -1.12
N LYS A 39 11.79 5.89 -1.45
CA LYS A 39 12.77 6.79 -0.83
C LYS A 39 12.41 8.26 -1.05
N ALA A 40 11.97 8.60 -2.26
CA ALA A 40 11.65 9.98 -2.61
C ALA A 40 10.44 10.53 -1.84
N HIS A 41 9.56 9.65 -1.36
CA HIS A 41 8.31 10.03 -0.71
C HIS A 41 8.22 9.65 0.76
N MET A 42 9.29 9.10 1.34
CA MET A 42 9.25 8.71 2.75
C MET A 42 9.20 9.94 3.66
N PRO A 43 8.66 9.81 4.89
CA PRO A 43 8.25 8.56 5.52
C PRO A 43 6.84 8.13 5.11
N TRP A 44 6.63 6.82 5.17
CA TRP A 44 5.36 6.19 4.82
C TRP A 44 4.65 5.67 6.06
N LYS A 45 3.31 5.65 6.01
CA LYS A 45 2.51 4.97 7.02
C LYS A 45 1.51 4.04 6.33
N ILE A 46 1.15 2.96 7.02
CA ILE A 46 0.14 2.00 6.54
C ILE A 46 -1.24 2.61 6.77
N ILE A 47 -2.05 2.66 5.73
CA ILE A 47 -3.41 3.19 5.83
C ILE A 47 -4.48 2.16 5.51
N TYR A 48 -4.10 1.03 4.89
CA TYR A 48 -5.05 -0.02 4.54
C TYR A 48 -4.31 -1.34 4.41
N THR A 49 -4.91 -2.41 4.93
CA THR A 49 -4.42 -3.78 4.74
C THR A 49 -5.60 -4.72 4.57
N GLU A 50 -5.41 -5.75 3.75
CA GLU A 50 -6.38 -6.82 3.61
C GLU A 50 -5.66 -8.13 3.32
N GLN A 51 -6.05 -9.21 4.00
CA GLN A 51 -5.39 -10.50 3.86
C GLN A 51 -6.20 -11.43 2.98
N PHE A 52 -5.49 -12.23 2.19
CA PHE A 52 -6.07 -13.24 1.32
C PHE A 52 -5.27 -14.54 1.46
N PRO A 53 -5.88 -15.70 1.15
CA PRO A 53 -5.19 -16.98 1.35
C PRO A 53 -4.03 -17.25 0.37
N ASP A 54 -4.01 -16.60 -0.79
CA ASP A 54 -2.99 -16.88 -1.82
C ASP A 54 -2.56 -15.60 -2.56
N TRP A 55 -1.48 -15.74 -3.33
CA TRP A 55 -0.91 -14.64 -4.10
C TRP A 55 -1.82 -14.18 -5.24
N ALA A 56 -2.50 -15.10 -5.91
CA ALA A 56 -3.32 -14.77 -7.08
C ALA A 56 -4.48 -13.85 -6.69
N THR A 57 -5.19 -14.18 -5.62
CA THR A 57 -6.32 -13.38 -5.13
C THR A 57 -5.83 -12.02 -4.64
N THR A 58 -4.70 -12.00 -3.93
CA THR A 58 -4.10 -10.78 -3.42
C THR A 58 -3.69 -9.86 -4.57
N ARG A 59 -3.11 -10.44 -5.62
CA ARG A 59 -2.68 -9.67 -6.79
C ARG A 59 -3.85 -9.03 -7.51
N ALA A 60 -5.00 -9.72 -7.58
CA ALA A 60 -6.20 -9.15 -8.17
C ALA A 60 -6.63 -7.89 -7.42
N LYS A 61 -6.59 -7.92 -6.09
CA LYS A 61 -6.91 -6.76 -5.25
C LYS A 61 -5.89 -5.65 -5.43
N GLU A 62 -4.59 -6.00 -5.51
CA GLU A 62 -3.53 -5.02 -5.75
C GLU A 62 -3.77 -4.26 -7.05
N LYS A 63 -4.07 -4.99 -8.12
CA LYS A 63 -4.36 -4.38 -9.42
C LYS A 63 -5.56 -3.45 -9.36
N TYR A 64 -6.62 -3.89 -8.66
CA TYR A 64 -7.80 -3.06 -8.49
C TYR A 64 -7.46 -1.76 -7.77
N LEU A 65 -6.70 -1.84 -6.69
CA LEU A 65 -6.35 -0.65 -5.90
C LEU A 65 -5.45 0.32 -6.67
N LYS A 66 -4.71 -0.17 -7.66
CA LYS A 66 -3.88 0.67 -8.53
C LYS A 66 -4.68 1.30 -9.68
N SER A 67 -5.88 0.81 -9.94
CA SER A 67 -6.76 1.34 -11.00
C SER A 67 -7.41 2.65 -10.54
N THR A 68 -7.98 3.38 -11.49
CA THR A 68 -8.72 4.61 -11.19
C THR A 68 -9.87 4.35 -10.22
N ALA A 69 -10.62 3.25 -10.46
CA ALA A 69 -11.74 2.88 -9.58
C ALA A 69 -11.26 2.59 -8.16
N GLY A 70 -10.14 1.87 -8.03
CA GLY A 70 -9.57 1.55 -6.72
C GLY A 70 -9.04 2.78 -6.00
N LYS A 71 -8.40 3.68 -6.72
CA LYS A 71 -7.92 4.95 -6.14
C LYS A 71 -9.09 5.79 -5.64
N ASN A 72 -10.17 5.84 -6.38
CA ASN A 72 -11.38 6.56 -5.96
C ASN A 72 -12.00 5.92 -4.71
N TRP A 73 -12.00 4.58 -4.65
CA TRP A 73 -12.49 3.86 -3.50
C TRP A 73 -11.65 4.17 -2.25
N LEU A 74 -10.34 4.17 -2.39
CA LEU A 74 -9.42 4.51 -1.30
C LEU A 74 -9.65 5.94 -0.81
N LYS A 75 -9.81 6.87 -1.73
CA LYS A 75 -10.06 8.25 -1.38
C LYS A 75 -11.33 8.39 -0.54
N LYS A 76 -12.41 7.73 -0.95
CA LYS A 76 -13.66 7.73 -0.20
C LYS A 76 -13.50 7.07 1.17
N TYR A 77 -12.72 5.99 1.23
CA TYR A 77 -12.44 5.28 2.47
C TYR A 77 -11.75 6.20 3.48
N PHE A 78 -10.78 6.99 3.03
CA PHE A 78 -10.06 7.90 3.93
C PHE A 78 -10.83 9.17 4.25
N ASP A 79 -11.62 9.66 3.34
CA ASP A 79 -12.44 10.85 3.59
C ASP A 79 -13.50 10.59 4.66
N LYS A 80 -13.85 9.32 4.92
CA LYS A 80 -14.80 8.95 5.98
C LYS A 80 -14.14 8.84 7.35
N ASN A 81 -12.85 8.76 7.36
CA ASN A 81 -12.09 8.62 8.59
C ASN A 81 -11.26 9.87 8.83
#